data_c61746a106c435c628a2c38b6522d932
#
_entry.id   c61746a106c435c628a2c38b6522d932
#
_cell.length_a   1.000
_cell.length_b   1.000
_cell.length_c   1.000
_cell.angle_alpha   90.00
_cell.angle_beta   90.00
_cell.angle_gamma   90.00
#
_symmetry.space_group_name_H-M   'P 1'
#
loop_
_entity.id
_entity.type
_entity.pdbx_description
1 polymer ?
#
loop_
_entity_poly.entity_id
_entity_poly.type
_entity_poly.pdbx_seq_one_letter_code
_entity_poly.pdbx_strand_id
1 'polypeptide(L)'
;MPERILVVEDDARLAEMLSEYLGGAGFRVTVASLGAAAMQRLAATLYDAVVLDLMLPDMDGLDVCRQLRAKSDIPILMLTARGDATDRIIGLEIGADDYLPKPFQPRELLARLRAILRRRGVGASVERPLCFGRLEIDRAARALRVDGAPCAVTSYQFALLVALAENAGRVLSRETLLDLVKGEQLEAFDRSIDVHVSRIRAAIEDDPKHPRRIITVRGAGYVFAKAQD
;
A
#
# COMPACT_ATOMS: atom_id res chain seq x y z
N MET A 1 -17.38 11.98 6.25
CA MET A 1 -16.93 13.15 5.45
C MET A 1 -16.31 12.63 4.17
N PRO A 2 -16.34 13.34 3.03
CA PRO A 2 -15.68 12.87 1.83
C PRO A 2 -14.17 12.75 2.06
N GLU A 3 -13.58 11.64 1.60
CA GLU A 3 -12.14 11.37 1.69
C GLU A 3 -11.36 12.39 0.85
N ARG A 4 -10.22 12.81 1.36
CA ARG A 4 -9.38 13.86 0.78
C ARG A 4 -8.21 13.24 0.05
N ILE A 5 -8.13 13.45 -1.25
CA ILE A 5 -7.09 12.92 -2.11
C ILE A 5 -6.17 14.06 -2.58
N LEU A 6 -4.87 13.88 -2.39
CA LEU A 6 -3.87 14.73 -3.01
C LEU A 6 -3.41 14.07 -4.31
N VAL A 7 -3.61 14.74 -5.43
CA VAL A 7 -3.09 14.35 -6.76
C VAL A 7 -1.84 15.19 -7.02
N VAL A 8 -0.70 14.54 -7.23
CA VAL A 8 0.59 15.16 -7.55
C VAL A 8 0.91 14.80 -8.99
N GLU A 9 0.67 15.74 -9.90
CA GLU A 9 0.74 15.55 -11.35
C GLU A 9 1.03 16.89 -12.01
N ASP A 10 2.04 16.96 -12.87
CA ASP A 10 2.45 18.19 -13.56
C ASP A 10 1.70 18.42 -14.89
N ASP A 11 1.21 17.35 -15.53
CA ASP A 11 0.33 17.48 -16.68
C ASP A 11 -1.03 18.04 -16.25
N ALA A 12 -1.27 19.30 -16.59
CA ALA A 12 -2.49 20.03 -16.21
C ALA A 12 -3.78 19.36 -16.74
N ARG A 13 -3.74 18.74 -17.94
CA ARG A 13 -4.91 18.07 -18.52
C ARG A 13 -5.24 16.79 -17.76
N LEU A 14 -4.20 16.01 -17.44
CA LEU A 14 -4.37 14.77 -16.67
C LEU A 14 -4.83 15.09 -15.26
N ALA A 15 -4.24 16.10 -14.61
CA ALA A 15 -4.62 16.55 -13.28
C ALA A 15 -6.08 17.04 -13.22
N GLU A 16 -6.53 17.83 -14.20
CA GLU A 16 -7.91 18.29 -14.32
C GLU A 16 -8.88 17.11 -14.50
N MET A 17 -8.59 16.21 -15.44
CA MET A 17 -9.39 15.02 -15.69
C MET A 17 -9.50 14.15 -14.42
N LEU A 18 -8.40 13.94 -13.71
CA LEU A 18 -8.41 13.18 -12.46
C LEU A 18 -9.21 13.88 -11.37
N SER A 19 -9.08 15.22 -11.27
CA SER A 19 -9.83 16.01 -10.28
C SER A 19 -11.34 15.93 -10.52
N GLU A 20 -11.78 16.07 -11.77
CA GLU A 20 -13.20 15.95 -12.13
C GLU A 20 -13.74 14.54 -11.90
N TYR A 21 -13.00 13.52 -12.38
CA TYR A 21 -13.44 12.14 -12.30
C TYR A 21 -13.53 11.64 -10.84
N LEU A 22 -12.51 11.92 -10.04
CA LEU A 22 -12.51 11.56 -8.61
C LEU A 22 -13.51 12.42 -7.81
N GLY A 23 -13.67 13.71 -8.16
CA GLY A 23 -14.69 14.57 -7.58
C GLY A 23 -16.11 14.03 -7.83
N GLY A 24 -16.40 13.60 -9.05
CA GLY A 24 -17.65 12.92 -9.42
C GLY A 24 -17.87 11.59 -8.70
N ALA A 25 -16.79 10.92 -8.27
CA ALA A 25 -16.84 9.70 -7.49
C ALA A 25 -17.00 9.92 -5.96
N GLY A 26 -17.09 11.20 -5.52
CA GLY A 26 -17.36 11.60 -4.13
C GLY A 26 -16.13 11.99 -3.31
N PHE A 27 -14.94 12.05 -3.91
CA PHE A 27 -13.71 12.47 -3.22
C PHE A 27 -13.56 14.00 -3.22
N ARG A 28 -12.84 14.51 -2.22
CA ARG A 28 -12.34 15.89 -2.23
C ARG A 28 -10.91 15.91 -2.74
N VAL A 29 -10.71 16.37 -3.97
CA VAL A 29 -9.41 16.37 -4.63
C VAL A 29 -8.69 17.69 -4.44
N THR A 30 -7.40 17.63 -4.19
CA THR A 30 -6.46 18.76 -4.23
C THR A 30 -5.34 18.39 -5.19
N VAL A 31 -4.99 19.29 -6.10
CA VAL A 31 -3.91 19.06 -7.06
C VAL A 31 -2.66 19.83 -6.65
N ALA A 32 -1.50 19.22 -6.81
CA ALA A 32 -0.18 19.83 -6.73
C ALA A 32 0.61 19.47 -7.99
N SER A 33 1.16 20.45 -8.68
CA SER A 33 1.95 20.24 -9.92
C SER A 33 3.44 20.05 -9.66
N LEU A 34 3.87 20.11 -8.40
CA LEU A 34 5.26 20.02 -7.97
C LEU A 34 5.35 19.15 -6.71
N GLY A 35 6.42 18.37 -6.60
CA GLY A 35 6.70 17.56 -5.42
C GLY A 35 6.90 18.43 -4.16
N ALA A 36 7.60 19.56 -4.26
CA ALA A 36 7.77 20.49 -3.16
C ALA A 36 6.42 21.06 -2.66
N ALA A 37 5.51 21.40 -3.57
CA ALA A 37 4.16 21.87 -3.23
C ALA A 37 3.34 20.77 -2.56
N ALA A 38 3.47 19.53 -3.02
CA ALA A 38 2.83 18.37 -2.41
C ALA A 38 3.30 18.17 -0.96
N MET A 39 4.60 18.22 -0.71
CA MET A 39 5.16 18.09 0.63
C MET A 39 4.69 19.20 1.57
N GLN A 40 4.59 20.45 1.12
CA GLN A 40 4.03 21.55 1.90
C GLN A 40 2.56 21.32 2.24
N ARG A 41 1.74 20.87 1.29
CA ARG A 41 0.33 20.57 1.52
C ARG A 41 0.12 19.42 2.52
N LEU A 42 0.93 18.37 2.42
CA LEU A 42 0.89 17.24 3.35
C LEU A 42 1.34 17.59 4.76
N ALA A 43 2.22 18.58 4.92
CA ALA A 43 2.59 19.10 6.23
C ALA A 43 1.48 19.97 6.87
N ALA A 44 0.68 20.66 6.05
CA ALA A 44 -0.35 21.58 6.52
C ALA A 44 -1.74 20.93 6.66
N THR A 45 -2.00 19.82 5.97
CA THR A 45 -3.34 19.27 5.81
C THR A 45 -3.28 17.73 5.79
N LEU A 46 -4.25 17.11 6.48
CA LEU A 46 -4.42 15.65 6.43
C LEU A 46 -5.14 15.25 5.14
N TYR A 47 -4.57 14.29 4.46
CA TYR A 47 -5.16 13.60 3.31
C TYR A 47 -5.36 12.11 3.64
N ASP A 48 -6.25 11.47 2.91
CA ASP A 48 -6.57 10.04 3.09
C ASP A 48 -5.76 9.16 2.13
N ALA A 49 -5.37 9.69 0.96
CA ALA A 49 -4.43 9.06 0.05
C ALA A 49 -3.72 10.10 -0.83
N VAL A 50 -2.61 9.67 -1.44
CA VAL A 50 -1.86 10.41 -2.45
C VAL A 50 -1.85 9.62 -3.75
N VAL A 51 -2.17 10.28 -4.86
CA VAL A 51 -1.90 9.81 -6.23
C VAL A 51 -0.67 10.58 -6.68
N LEU A 52 0.43 9.88 -6.98
CA LEU A 52 1.75 10.49 -7.16
C LEU A 52 2.35 10.11 -8.50
N ASP A 53 2.57 11.08 -9.36
CA ASP A 53 3.41 10.87 -10.55
C ASP A 53 4.89 10.75 -10.17
N LEU A 54 5.57 9.84 -10.83
CA LEU A 54 7.03 9.69 -10.69
C LEU A 54 7.82 10.78 -11.43
N MET A 55 7.30 11.26 -12.55
CA MET A 55 7.98 12.20 -13.43
C MET A 55 7.55 13.64 -13.12
N LEU A 56 7.97 14.17 -11.97
CA LEU A 56 7.70 15.56 -11.62
C LEU A 56 8.85 16.48 -12.06
N PRO A 57 8.58 17.76 -12.39
CA PRO A 57 9.60 18.65 -12.96
C PRO A 57 10.63 19.16 -11.94
N ASP A 58 10.32 19.10 -10.65
CA ASP A 58 11.16 19.66 -9.57
C ASP A 58 11.90 18.58 -8.76
N MET A 59 11.37 17.36 -8.69
CA MET A 59 12.01 16.24 -7.97
C MET A 59 11.46 14.89 -8.44
N ASP A 60 12.23 13.83 -8.22
CA ASP A 60 11.78 12.47 -8.49
C ASP A 60 10.62 12.09 -7.54
N GLY A 61 9.51 11.56 -8.09
CA GLY A 61 8.39 11.08 -7.30
C GLY A 61 8.77 9.96 -6.33
N LEU A 62 9.82 9.18 -6.62
CA LEU A 62 10.37 8.21 -5.68
C LEU A 62 10.94 8.90 -4.44
N ASP A 63 11.57 10.07 -4.58
CA ASP A 63 12.10 10.84 -3.45
C ASP A 63 10.95 11.45 -2.63
N VAL A 64 9.88 11.92 -3.29
CA VAL A 64 8.65 12.32 -2.60
C VAL A 64 8.11 11.17 -1.76
N CYS A 65 8.01 9.97 -2.33
CA CYS A 65 7.53 8.79 -1.63
C CYS A 65 8.42 8.42 -0.42
N ARG A 66 9.75 8.41 -0.58
CA ARG A 66 10.69 8.17 0.54
C ARG A 66 10.49 9.15 1.68
N GLN A 67 10.38 10.45 1.36
CA GLN A 67 10.19 11.50 2.36
C GLN A 67 8.84 11.35 3.07
N LEU A 68 7.78 10.94 2.36
CA LEU A 68 6.48 10.66 2.94
C LEU A 68 6.53 9.46 3.88
N ARG A 69 7.13 8.36 3.45
CA ARG A 69 7.26 7.15 4.26
C ARG A 69 8.08 7.34 5.53
N ALA A 70 9.04 8.25 5.53
CA ALA A 70 9.78 8.61 6.74
C ALA A 70 8.90 9.27 7.82
N LYS A 71 7.70 9.76 7.47
CA LYS A 71 6.84 10.57 8.35
C LYS A 71 5.40 10.07 8.45
N SER A 72 4.93 9.23 7.53
CA SER A 72 3.50 8.88 7.41
C SER A 72 3.27 7.58 6.67
N ASP A 73 2.25 6.83 7.12
CA ASP A 73 1.72 5.62 6.46
C ASP A 73 0.56 5.95 5.52
N ILE A 74 0.47 7.19 5.03
CA ILE A 74 -0.59 7.58 4.10
C ILE A 74 -0.56 6.69 2.85
N PRO A 75 -1.70 6.15 2.39
CA PRO A 75 -1.75 5.36 1.17
C PRO A 75 -1.24 6.14 -0.04
N ILE A 76 -0.34 5.54 -0.83
CA ILE A 76 0.25 6.13 -2.03
C ILE A 76 -0.02 5.21 -3.22
N LEU A 77 -0.73 5.74 -4.23
CA LEU A 77 -0.86 5.16 -5.55
C LEU A 77 0.10 5.87 -6.50
N MET A 78 1.11 5.17 -7.01
CA MET A 78 2.07 5.74 -7.95
C MET A 78 1.55 5.68 -9.39
N LEU A 79 1.75 6.76 -10.14
CA LEU A 79 1.59 6.79 -11.59
C LEU A 79 2.97 6.68 -12.23
N THR A 80 3.14 5.75 -13.18
CA THR A 80 4.44 5.50 -13.82
C THR A 80 4.35 5.58 -15.33
N ALA A 81 5.40 6.06 -15.99
CA ALA A 81 5.52 5.92 -17.44
C ALA A 81 5.67 4.44 -17.82
N ARG A 82 5.14 4.06 -18.99
CA ARG A 82 5.10 2.68 -19.48
C ARG A 82 6.53 2.16 -19.71
N GLY A 83 6.91 1.05 -19.10
CA GLY A 83 7.97 0.20 -19.60
C GLY A 83 9.07 -0.23 -18.65
N ASP A 84 9.26 0.37 -17.48
CA ASP A 84 10.35 -0.07 -16.59
C ASP A 84 9.80 -0.91 -15.43
N ALA A 85 9.99 -2.25 -15.56
CA ALA A 85 9.74 -3.18 -14.46
C ALA A 85 10.60 -2.83 -13.23
N THR A 86 11.71 -2.13 -13.45
CA THR A 86 12.64 -1.68 -12.44
C THR A 86 12.02 -0.57 -11.59
N ASP A 87 11.40 0.45 -12.21
CA ASP A 87 10.76 1.55 -11.47
C ASP A 87 9.56 1.07 -10.63
N ARG A 88 8.84 0.06 -11.11
CA ARG A 88 7.77 -0.61 -10.34
C ARG A 88 8.31 -1.28 -9.07
N ILE A 89 9.36 -2.07 -9.22
CA ILE A 89 9.99 -2.78 -8.11
C ILE A 89 10.54 -1.76 -7.11
N ILE A 90 11.26 -0.74 -7.59
CA ILE A 90 11.83 0.32 -6.76
C ILE A 90 10.70 1.10 -6.03
N GLY A 91 9.63 1.47 -6.70
CA GLY A 91 8.51 2.20 -6.08
C GLY A 91 7.84 1.42 -4.96
N LEU A 92 7.61 0.12 -5.15
CA LEU A 92 7.08 -0.77 -4.12
C LEU A 92 8.11 -1.05 -3.00
N GLU A 93 9.39 -1.15 -3.34
CA GLU A 93 10.47 -1.26 -2.37
C GLU A 93 10.62 -0.02 -1.50
N ILE A 94 10.32 1.16 -2.02
CA ILE A 94 10.32 2.42 -1.29
C ILE A 94 9.09 2.55 -0.39
N GLY A 95 8.00 1.80 -0.69
CA GLY A 95 6.83 1.72 0.17
C GLY A 95 5.54 2.27 -0.43
N ALA A 96 5.41 2.39 -1.73
CA ALA A 96 4.11 2.62 -2.37
C ALA A 96 3.14 1.47 -2.07
N ASP A 97 1.86 1.77 -2.00
CA ASP A 97 0.81 0.77 -1.73
C ASP A 97 0.33 0.08 -3.00
N ASP A 98 0.34 0.81 -4.12
CA ASP A 98 0.04 0.29 -5.45
C ASP A 98 0.65 1.24 -6.51
N TYR A 99 0.66 0.79 -7.77
CA TYR A 99 1.14 1.59 -8.90
C TYR A 99 0.20 1.39 -10.08
N LEU A 100 0.19 2.38 -10.99
CA LEU A 100 -0.64 2.38 -12.19
C LEU A 100 0.18 2.91 -13.37
N PRO A 101 0.48 2.07 -14.40
CA PRO A 101 1.23 2.51 -15.57
C PRO A 101 0.39 3.45 -16.45
N LYS A 102 1.02 4.53 -16.93
CA LYS A 102 0.46 5.41 -17.98
C LYS A 102 0.69 4.78 -19.36
N PRO A 103 -0.28 4.82 -20.29
CA PRO A 103 -1.62 5.37 -20.16
C PRO A 103 -2.59 4.41 -19.43
N PHE A 104 -3.47 4.94 -18.61
CA PHE A 104 -4.46 4.18 -17.85
C PHE A 104 -5.89 4.70 -18.10
N GLN A 105 -6.86 3.90 -17.70
CA GLN A 105 -8.26 4.34 -17.67
C GLN A 105 -8.60 4.96 -16.32
N PRO A 106 -9.34 6.09 -16.24
CA PRO A 106 -9.75 6.69 -14.97
C PRO A 106 -10.49 5.73 -14.04
N ARG A 107 -11.25 4.79 -14.62
CA ARG A 107 -11.95 3.74 -13.87
C ARG A 107 -10.98 2.81 -13.13
N GLU A 108 -9.84 2.47 -13.73
CA GLU A 108 -8.82 1.64 -13.10
C GLU A 108 -8.17 2.37 -11.93
N LEU A 109 -7.81 3.66 -12.13
CA LEU A 109 -7.27 4.49 -11.06
C LEU A 109 -8.25 4.54 -9.88
N LEU A 110 -9.53 4.78 -10.14
CA LEU A 110 -10.56 4.83 -9.10
C LEU A 110 -10.69 3.50 -8.34
N ALA A 111 -10.67 2.37 -9.06
CA ALA A 111 -10.73 1.05 -8.44
C ALA A 111 -9.54 0.79 -7.52
N ARG A 112 -8.31 1.14 -7.96
CA ARG A 112 -7.07 1.02 -7.17
C ARG A 112 -7.07 1.96 -5.97
N LEU A 113 -7.47 3.22 -6.17
CA LEU A 113 -7.58 4.20 -5.10
C LEU A 113 -8.57 3.75 -4.02
N ARG A 114 -9.75 3.26 -4.41
CA ARG A 114 -10.72 2.68 -3.46
C ARG A 114 -10.16 1.46 -2.73
N ALA A 115 -9.38 0.62 -3.40
CA ALA A 115 -8.75 -0.54 -2.78
C ALA A 115 -7.75 -0.13 -1.70
N ILE A 116 -6.88 0.85 -1.94
CA ILE A 116 -5.92 1.33 -0.93
C ILE A 116 -6.59 2.10 0.21
N LEU A 117 -7.68 2.84 -0.05
CA LEU A 117 -8.46 3.57 0.96
C LEU A 117 -9.28 2.63 1.87
N ARG A 118 -9.92 1.60 1.31
CA ARG A 118 -10.69 0.61 2.08
C ARG A 118 -9.84 -0.04 3.16
N ARG A 119 -8.56 -0.22 2.91
CA ARG A 119 -7.59 -0.75 3.88
C ARG A 119 -7.41 0.14 5.10
N ARG A 120 -7.68 1.45 4.98
CA ARG A 120 -7.67 2.41 6.10
C ARG A 120 -8.98 2.40 6.88
N GLY A 121 -10.09 1.98 6.26
CA GLY A 121 -11.45 2.05 6.81
C GLY A 121 -11.97 0.79 7.50
N VAL A 122 -11.27 -0.34 7.44
CA VAL A 122 -11.70 -1.58 8.11
C VAL A 122 -11.21 -1.57 9.56
N GLY A 123 -11.97 -0.92 10.43
CA GLY A 123 -11.59 -0.93 11.83
C GLY A 123 -12.52 -0.14 12.74
N ALA A 124 -13.77 -0.57 12.90
CA ALA A 124 -14.58 -0.22 14.07
C ALA A 124 -15.46 -1.41 14.48
N SER A 125 -14.85 -2.57 14.62
CA SER A 125 -15.36 -3.62 15.49
C SER A 125 -14.38 -3.80 16.65
N VAL A 126 -14.90 -4.01 17.84
CA VAL A 126 -14.12 -4.34 19.05
C VAL A 126 -13.61 -5.78 18.87
N GLU A 127 -12.72 -5.98 17.92
CA GLU A 127 -12.07 -7.26 17.70
C GLU A 127 -10.76 -7.31 18.49
N ARG A 128 -10.57 -8.38 19.25
CA ARG A 128 -9.33 -8.59 19.98
C ARG A 128 -8.16 -8.65 19.00
N PRO A 129 -6.98 -8.10 19.37
CA PRO A 129 -5.77 -8.25 18.56
C PRO A 129 -5.52 -9.73 18.23
N LEU A 130 -5.06 -9.99 17.00
CA LEU A 130 -4.56 -11.31 16.65
C LEU A 130 -3.17 -11.49 17.27
N CYS A 131 -3.01 -12.49 18.13
CA CYS A 131 -1.75 -12.77 18.80
C CYS A 131 -1.18 -14.12 18.31
N PHE A 132 0.08 -14.08 17.88
CA PHE A 132 0.84 -15.24 17.42
C PHE A 132 2.22 -15.20 18.09
N GLY A 133 2.34 -15.88 19.24
CA GLY A 133 3.53 -15.79 20.06
C GLY A 133 3.83 -14.33 20.43
N ARG A 134 4.99 -13.82 20.00
CA ARG A 134 5.45 -12.45 20.26
C ARG A 134 4.85 -11.39 19.32
N LEU A 135 4.18 -11.82 18.24
CA LEU A 135 3.57 -10.93 17.27
C LEU A 135 2.13 -10.59 17.65
N GLU A 136 1.83 -9.31 17.75
CA GLU A 136 0.49 -8.76 18.00
C GLU A 136 0.05 -7.90 16.80
N ILE A 137 -1.13 -8.19 16.26
CA ILE A 137 -1.72 -7.46 15.14
C ILE A 137 -3.05 -6.86 15.61
N ASP A 138 -3.03 -5.58 15.94
CA ASP A 138 -4.23 -4.82 16.28
C ASP A 138 -4.87 -4.28 15.01
N ARG A 139 -5.97 -4.93 14.59
CA ARG A 139 -6.69 -4.56 13.37
C ARG A 139 -7.42 -3.23 13.52
N ALA A 140 -7.95 -2.96 14.72
CA ALA A 140 -8.71 -1.74 15.00
C ALA A 140 -7.78 -0.52 15.05
N ALA A 141 -6.66 -0.62 15.77
CA ALA A 141 -5.67 0.45 15.83
C ALA A 141 -4.74 0.48 14.60
N ARG A 142 -4.80 -0.54 13.70
CA ARG A 142 -3.85 -0.77 12.61
C ARG A 142 -2.39 -0.76 13.09
N ALA A 143 -2.18 -1.33 14.27
CA ALA A 143 -0.89 -1.38 14.91
C ALA A 143 -0.31 -2.80 14.88
N LEU A 144 0.99 -2.87 14.67
CA LEU A 144 1.77 -4.10 14.63
C LEU A 144 2.85 -4.00 15.71
N ARG A 145 2.98 -5.05 16.54
CA ARG A 145 4.01 -5.13 17.56
C ARG A 145 4.67 -6.49 17.56
N VAL A 146 5.97 -6.51 17.81
CA VAL A 146 6.74 -7.72 18.14
C VAL A 146 7.41 -7.47 19.49
N ASP A 147 7.18 -8.34 20.46
CA ASP A 147 7.61 -8.16 21.87
C ASP A 147 7.15 -6.83 22.48
N GLY A 148 5.97 -6.35 22.08
CA GLY A 148 5.43 -5.05 22.51
C GLY A 148 6.04 -3.85 21.79
N ALA A 149 7.14 -4.01 21.04
CA ALA A 149 7.74 -2.94 20.26
C ALA A 149 6.97 -2.69 18.94
N PRO A 150 6.65 -1.44 18.57
CA PRO A 150 5.93 -1.14 17.36
C PRO A 150 6.78 -1.44 16.12
N CYS A 151 6.14 -2.06 15.11
CA CYS A 151 6.75 -2.33 13.81
C CYS A 151 6.08 -1.48 12.73
N ALA A 152 6.87 -0.77 11.94
CA ALA A 152 6.37 0.03 10.84
C ALA A 152 6.17 -0.81 9.58
N VAL A 153 4.95 -0.80 9.05
CA VAL A 153 4.59 -1.39 7.76
C VAL A 153 3.63 -0.46 7.03
N THR A 154 3.63 -0.49 5.69
CA THR A 154 2.68 0.32 4.91
C THR A 154 1.25 -0.22 5.06
N SER A 155 0.26 0.58 4.67
CA SER A 155 -1.15 0.17 4.70
C SER A 155 -1.41 -1.12 3.90
N TYR A 156 -0.71 -1.30 2.77
CA TYR A 156 -0.79 -2.52 1.97
C TYR A 156 -0.18 -3.72 2.69
N GLN A 157 1.03 -3.57 3.21
CA GLN A 157 1.73 -4.62 3.96
C GLN A 157 0.94 -5.06 5.19
N PHE A 158 0.31 -4.10 5.90
CA PHE A 158 -0.57 -4.41 7.02
C PHE A 158 -1.77 -5.26 6.58
N ALA A 159 -2.47 -4.86 5.50
CA ALA A 159 -3.60 -5.61 4.98
C ALA A 159 -3.20 -7.02 4.50
N LEU A 160 -2.04 -7.15 3.84
CA LEU A 160 -1.49 -8.43 3.40
C LEU A 160 -1.15 -9.34 4.59
N LEU A 161 -0.55 -8.77 5.64
CA LEU A 161 -0.26 -9.49 6.88
C LEU A 161 -1.54 -9.96 7.57
N VAL A 162 -2.57 -9.11 7.65
CA VAL A 162 -3.89 -9.48 8.22
C VAL A 162 -4.50 -10.63 7.43
N ALA A 163 -4.52 -10.55 6.09
CA ALA A 163 -5.07 -11.62 5.25
C ALA A 163 -4.33 -12.96 5.46
N LEU A 164 -3.01 -12.92 5.61
CA LEU A 164 -2.20 -14.10 5.93
C LEU A 164 -2.50 -14.63 7.34
N ALA A 165 -2.58 -13.77 8.34
CA ALA A 165 -2.80 -14.13 9.74
C ALA A 165 -4.20 -14.70 9.98
N GLU A 166 -5.25 -14.15 9.36
CA GLU A 166 -6.62 -14.68 9.41
C GLU A 166 -6.76 -16.05 8.77
N ASN A 167 -5.87 -16.38 7.83
CA ASN A 167 -5.78 -17.69 7.19
C ASN A 167 -4.59 -18.52 7.71
N ALA A 168 -4.15 -18.31 8.93
CA ALA A 168 -2.99 -18.99 9.51
C ALA A 168 -3.09 -20.52 9.35
N GLY A 169 -1.99 -21.14 8.93
CA GLY A 169 -1.89 -22.58 8.67
C GLY A 169 -2.43 -23.02 7.32
N ARG A 170 -2.95 -22.11 6.48
CA ARG A 170 -3.40 -22.41 5.11
C ARG A 170 -2.41 -21.81 4.12
N VAL A 171 -2.08 -22.55 3.08
CA VAL A 171 -1.28 -22.03 1.96
C VAL A 171 -2.19 -21.16 1.10
N LEU A 172 -1.82 -19.90 0.93
CA LEU A 172 -2.49 -18.95 0.05
C LEU A 172 -1.63 -18.71 -1.18
N SER A 173 -2.23 -18.85 -2.37
CA SER A 173 -1.54 -18.52 -3.61
C SER A 173 -1.33 -16.99 -3.71
N ARG A 174 -0.43 -16.55 -4.59
CA ARG A 174 -0.23 -15.13 -4.84
C ARG A 174 -1.49 -14.45 -5.35
N GLU A 175 -2.23 -15.13 -6.22
CA GLU A 175 -3.52 -14.69 -6.74
C GLU A 175 -4.54 -14.54 -5.62
N THR A 176 -4.70 -15.56 -4.77
CA THR A 176 -5.60 -15.50 -3.62
C THR A 176 -5.24 -14.35 -2.67
N LEU A 177 -3.95 -14.12 -2.42
CA LEU A 177 -3.51 -12.99 -1.59
C LEU A 177 -3.82 -11.64 -2.25
N LEU A 178 -3.65 -11.54 -3.56
CA LEU A 178 -4.05 -10.36 -4.33
C LEU A 178 -5.55 -10.11 -4.20
N ASP A 179 -6.37 -11.14 -4.40
CA ASP A 179 -7.84 -11.04 -4.31
C ASP A 179 -8.30 -10.63 -2.91
N LEU A 180 -7.73 -11.24 -1.86
CA LEU A 180 -8.05 -10.89 -0.47
C LEU A 180 -7.68 -9.45 -0.11
N VAL A 181 -6.60 -8.94 -0.70
CA VAL A 181 -6.10 -7.60 -0.40
C VAL A 181 -6.63 -6.55 -1.36
N LYS A 182 -6.86 -6.86 -2.63
CA LYS A 182 -7.28 -5.89 -3.66
C LYS A 182 -8.79 -5.81 -3.90
N GLY A 183 -9.60 -6.81 -3.55
CA GLY A 183 -11.03 -6.87 -3.91
C GLY A 183 -11.29 -6.67 -5.40
N GLU A 184 -12.06 -7.54 -6.01
CA GLU A 184 -12.48 -7.65 -7.42
C GLU A 184 -11.65 -6.96 -8.50
N GLN A 185 -11.09 -7.80 -9.37
CA GLN A 185 -10.50 -7.54 -10.70
C GLN A 185 -9.19 -6.76 -10.75
N LEU A 186 -8.06 -7.47 -10.76
CA LEU A 186 -6.83 -6.99 -11.41
C LEU A 186 -5.97 -8.16 -11.90
N GLU A 187 -5.45 -7.99 -13.12
CA GLU A 187 -4.73 -8.99 -13.91
C GLU A 187 -3.54 -9.69 -13.24
N ALA A 188 -3.34 -10.94 -13.61
CA ALA A 188 -2.54 -12.00 -13.00
C ALA A 188 -0.99 -11.87 -13.10
N PHE A 189 -0.39 -10.70 -13.12
CA PHE A 189 1.07 -10.54 -13.24
C PHE A 189 1.69 -9.64 -12.17
N ASP A 190 1.43 -9.92 -10.89
CA ASP A 190 2.00 -9.06 -9.87
C ASP A 190 3.05 -9.76 -9.01
N ARG A 191 4.33 -9.58 -9.37
CA ARG A 191 5.49 -9.88 -8.50
C ARG A 191 5.52 -9.00 -7.23
N SER A 192 4.58 -8.04 -7.11
CA SER A 192 4.49 -7.13 -5.98
C SER A 192 4.26 -7.84 -4.65
N ILE A 193 3.53 -8.97 -4.61
CA ILE A 193 3.32 -9.76 -3.39
C ILE A 193 4.65 -10.23 -2.80
N ASP A 194 5.59 -10.68 -3.62
CA ASP A 194 6.88 -11.19 -3.14
C ASP A 194 7.70 -10.07 -2.50
N VAL A 195 7.67 -8.87 -3.08
CA VAL A 195 8.33 -7.68 -2.53
C VAL A 195 7.70 -7.28 -1.20
N HIS A 196 6.37 -7.23 -1.13
CA HIS A 196 5.67 -6.90 0.10
C HIS A 196 5.89 -7.94 1.20
N VAL A 197 5.86 -9.22 0.88
CA VAL A 197 6.18 -10.30 1.82
C VAL A 197 7.62 -10.15 2.33
N SER A 198 8.59 -9.84 1.46
CA SER A 198 9.97 -9.59 1.87
C SER A 198 10.06 -8.43 2.87
N ARG A 199 9.34 -7.33 2.65
CA ARG A 199 9.30 -6.17 3.55
C ARG A 199 8.60 -6.48 4.88
N ILE A 200 7.50 -7.23 4.84
CA ILE A 200 6.83 -7.67 6.06
C ILE A 200 7.78 -8.56 6.89
N ARG A 201 8.47 -9.50 6.25
CA ARG A 201 9.47 -10.34 6.95
C ARG A 201 10.57 -9.50 7.60
N ALA A 202 11.07 -8.47 6.91
CA ALA A 202 12.07 -7.57 7.48
C ALA A 202 11.57 -6.83 8.74
N ALA A 203 10.26 -6.63 8.87
CA ALA A 203 9.65 -5.95 10.01
C ALA A 203 9.29 -6.89 11.16
N ILE A 204 8.93 -8.16 10.88
CA ILE A 204 8.37 -9.05 11.91
C ILE A 204 9.19 -10.31 12.22
N GLU A 205 10.11 -10.71 11.35
CA GLU A 205 10.94 -11.90 11.57
C GLU A 205 12.23 -11.56 12.31
N ASP A 206 12.73 -12.48 13.12
CA ASP A 206 14.04 -12.36 13.76
C ASP A 206 15.17 -12.48 12.72
N ASP A 207 14.99 -13.37 11.75
CA ASP A 207 15.85 -13.51 10.55
C ASP A 207 14.99 -13.57 9.30
N PRO A 208 14.90 -12.49 8.51
CA PRO A 208 14.12 -12.46 7.27
C PRO A 208 14.54 -13.49 6.21
N LYS A 209 15.80 -13.98 6.28
CA LYS A 209 16.32 -15.00 5.36
C LYS A 209 15.86 -16.41 5.74
N HIS A 210 15.58 -16.64 7.02
CA HIS A 210 15.06 -17.89 7.57
C HIS A 210 13.72 -17.65 8.28
N PRO A 211 12.67 -17.23 7.54
CA PRO A 211 11.42 -16.80 8.13
C PRO A 211 10.69 -17.96 8.83
N ARG A 212 10.14 -17.70 10.00
CA ARG A 212 9.34 -18.65 10.78
C ARG A 212 7.86 -18.30 10.79
N ARG A 213 7.50 -17.03 10.58
CA ARG A 213 6.11 -16.54 10.61
C ARG A 213 5.47 -16.63 9.24
N ILE A 214 6.11 -16.10 8.20
CA ILE A 214 5.61 -16.17 6.83
C ILE A 214 6.53 -17.09 6.02
N ILE A 215 6.09 -18.31 5.77
CA ILE A 215 6.88 -19.35 5.11
C ILE A 215 6.52 -19.41 3.63
N THR A 216 7.53 -19.49 2.75
CA THR A 216 7.32 -19.69 1.31
C THR A 216 7.09 -21.19 1.02
N VAL A 217 5.96 -21.50 0.40
CA VAL A 217 5.68 -22.81 -0.17
C VAL A 217 5.97 -22.75 -1.66
N ARG A 218 7.10 -23.34 -2.09
CA ARG A 218 7.56 -23.27 -3.49
C ARG A 218 6.49 -23.77 -4.45
N GLY A 219 6.24 -22.99 -5.50
CA GLY A 219 5.23 -23.30 -6.51
C GLY A 219 3.78 -23.08 -6.08
N ALA A 220 3.47 -22.84 -4.78
CA ALA A 220 2.11 -22.72 -4.27
C ALA A 220 1.80 -21.32 -3.70
N GLY A 221 2.74 -20.66 -3.02
CA GLY A 221 2.49 -19.34 -2.42
C GLY A 221 3.10 -19.18 -1.04
N TYR A 222 2.32 -18.69 -0.08
CA TYR A 222 2.76 -18.39 1.28
C TYR A 222 1.83 -19.01 2.32
N VAL A 223 2.39 -19.37 3.46
CA VAL A 223 1.64 -19.78 4.65
C VAL A 223 2.10 -18.97 5.85
N PHE A 224 1.15 -18.51 6.65
CA PHE A 224 1.42 -17.92 7.94
C PHE A 224 1.38 -19.01 8.99
N ALA A 225 2.45 -19.18 9.77
CA ALA A 225 2.55 -20.24 10.76
C ALA A 225 1.60 -19.98 11.94
N LYS A 226 0.89 -21.02 12.40
CA LYS A 226 0.01 -20.93 13.58
C LYS A 226 0.81 -20.89 14.88
N ALA A 227 1.86 -21.70 14.99
CA ALA A 227 2.81 -21.69 16.09
C ALA A 227 4.07 -20.94 15.62
N GLN A 228 4.53 -19.96 16.38
CA GLN A 228 5.58 -19.04 15.98
C GLN A 228 6.72 -18.92 16.98
N ASP A 229 6.75 -19.75 18.00
CA ASP A 229 7.78 -19.79 19.05
C ASP A 229 8.64 -21.04 18.93
#